data_581ac1bca1c256549f29398778ff705a
#
_entry.id   581ac1bca1c256549f29398778ff705a
#
_cell.length_a   1.000
_cell.length_b   1.000
_cell.length_c   1.000
_cell.angle_alpha   90.00
_cell.angle_beta   90.00
_cell.angle_gamma   90.00
#
_symmetry.space_group_name_H-M   'P 1'
#
loop_
_entity.id
_entity.type
_entity.pdbx_description
1 polymer ?
#
loop_
_entity_poly.entity_id
_entity_poly.type
_entity_poly.pdbx_seq_one_letter_code
_entity_poly.pdbx_strand_id
1 'polypeptide(L)' 'MEEIFNKVVKLLSDQLNVDESKITVESDVIRDLGADSLDIVQMLMTLEDDFGITVSEDEASNLHTVGDIIALIKS' A
#
# COMPACT_ATOMS: atom_id res chain seq x y z
N MET A 1 -0.66 10.35 11.48
CA MET A 1 -0.23 8.98 11.21
C MET A 1 -1.38 8.02 11.06
N GLU A 2 -2.34 8.03 11.99
CA GLU A 2 -3.49 7.14 11.88
C GLU A 2 -4.32 7.36 10.62
N GLU A 3 -4.46 8.61 10.19
CA GLU A 3 -5.22 8.91 8.98
C GLU A 3 -4.59 8.27 7.75
N ILE A 4 -3.27 8.36 7.63
CA ILE A 4 -2.57 7.77 6.49
C ILE A 4 -2.68 6.25 6.56
N PHE A 5 -2.46 5.68 7.74
CA PHE A 5 -2.59 4.24 7.94
C PHE A 5 -4.00 3.77 7.56
N ASN A 6 -5.02 4.46 8.07
CA ASN A 6 -6.41 4.07 7.80
C ASN A 6 -6.75 4.14 6.32
N LYS A 7 -6.26 5.17 5.61
CA LYS A 7 -6.49 5.29 4.18
C LYS A 7 -5.81 4.18 3.40
N VAL A 8 -4.57 3.86 3.77
CA VAL A 8 -3.83 2.77 3.12
C VAL A 8 -4.51 1.44 3.36
N VAL A 9 -4.93 1.18 4.60
CA VAL A 9 -5.63 -0.05 4.94
C VAL A 9 -6.91 -0.19 4.14
N LYS A 10 -7.68 0.87 4.06
CA LYS A 10 -8.94 0.84 3.31
C LYS A 10 -8.70 0.58 1.83
N LEU A 11 -7.70 1.23 1.26
CA LEU A 11 -7.34 1.05 -0.14
C LEU A 11 -6.95 -0.40 -0.42
N LEU A 12 -6.09 -0.96 0.43
CA LEU A 12 -5.65 -2.34 0.27
C LEU A 12 -6.79 -3.33 0.49
N SER A 13 -7.63 -3.06 1.46
CA SER A 13 -8.79 -3.91 1.73
C SER A 13 -9.71 -3.96 0.52
N ASP A 14 -9.99 -2.82 -0.06
CA ASP A 14 -10.87 -2.73 -1.23
C ASP A 14 -10.24 -3.39 -2.45
N GLN A 15 -8.97 -3.13 -2.68
CA GLN A 15 -8.29 -3.61 -3.89
C GLN A 15 -7.99 -5.11 -3.84
N LEU A 16 -7.55 -5.59 -2.69
CA LEU A 16 -7.15 -6.99 -2.53
C LEU A 16 -8.25 -7.88 -1.95
N ASN A 17 -9.38 -7.27 -1.62
CA ASN A 17 -10.51 -7.98 -1.03
C ASN A 17 -10.10 -8.71 0.26
N VAL A 18 -9.38 -8.01 1.11
CA VAL A 18 -8.91 -8.52 2.40
C VAL A 18 -9.57 -7.73 3.52
N ASP A 19 -9.89 -8.40 4.61
CA ASP A 19 -10.50 -7.76 5.78
C ASP A 19 -9.53 -6.74 6.37
N GLU A 20 -10.02 -5.52 6.64
CA GLU A 20 -9.18 -4.47 7.22
C GLU A 20 -8.52 -4.89 8.54
N SER A 21 -9.22 -5.71 9.31
CA SER A 21 -8.69 -6.17 10.60
C SER A 21 -7.44 -7.05 10.47
N LYS A 22 -7.19 -7.57 9.29
CA LYS A 22 -6.04 -8.42 9.03
C LYS A 22 -4.84 -7.64 8.50
N ILE A 23 -5.01 -6.35 8.25
CA ILE A 23 -3.95 -5.52 7.67
C ILE A 23 -3.26 -4.73 8.78
N THR A 24 -1.96 -4.94 8.93
CA THR A 24 -1.14 -4.24 9.92
C THR A 24 0.05 -3.59 9.22
N VAL A 25 0.77 -2.76 9.97
CA VAL A 25 1.97 -2.10 9.45
C VAL A 25 3.01 -3.12 8.98
N GLU A 26 3.06 -4.27 9.65
CA GLU A 26 4.02 -5.33 9.35
C GLU A 26 3.55 -6.27 8.24
N SER A 27 2.31 -6.15 7.80
CA SER A 27 1.77 -7.02 6.75
C SER A 27 2.52 -6.82 5.44
N ASP A 28 2.97 -7.93 4.87
CA ASP A 28 3.61 -7.93 3.55
C ASP A 28 2.51 -7.99 2.51
N VAL A 29 2.49 -7.03 1.57
CA VAL A 29 1.38 -6.93 0.63
C VAL A 29 1.31 -8.13 -0.31
N ILE A 30 2.43 -8.76 -0.60
CA ILE A 30 2.47 -9.93 -1.48
C ILE A 30 2.26 -11.22 -0.69
N ARG A 31 3.04 -11.42 0.36
CA ARG A 31 3.02 -12.66 1.13
C ARG A 31 1.79 -12.80 2.01
N ASP A 32 1.44 -11.73 2.69
CA ASP A 32 0.36 -11.77 3.68
C ASP A 32 -0.99 -11.40 3.09
N LEU A 33 -1.00 -10.46 2.15
CA LEU A 33 -2.24 -9.95 1.58
C LEU A 33 -2.54 -10.50 0.20
N GLY A 34 -1.59 -11.21 -0.40
CA GLY A 34 -1.82 -11.92 -1.65
C GLY A 34 -1.83 -11.07 -2.92
N ALA A 35 -1.21 -9.90 -2.88
CA ALA A 35 -1.13 -9.03 -4.05
C ALA A 35 -0.16 -9.62 -5.08
N ASP A 36 -0.52 -9.50 -6.36
CA ASP A 36 0.41 -9.83 -7.44
C ASP A 36 0.95 -8.52 -8.04
N SER A 37 1.78 -8.62 -9.07
CA SER A 37 2.43 -7.44 -9.66
C SER A 37 1.41 -6.46 -10.25
N LEU A 38 0.31 -6.96 -10.79
CA LEU A 38 -0.73 -6.10 -11.34
C LEU A 38 -1.43 -5.34 -10.24
N ASP A 39 -1.71 -6.01 -9.13
CA ASP A 39 -2.31 -5.36 -7.95
C ASP A 39 -1.41 -4.26 -7.42
N ILE A 40 -0.10 -4.51 -7.38
CA ILE A 40 0.88 -3.52 -6.90
C ILE A 40 0.85 -2.28 -7.80
N VAL A 41 0.84 -2.47 -9.11
CA VAL A 41 0.80 -1.34 -10.05
C VAL A 41 -0.47 -0.51 -9.85
N GLN A 42 -1.62 -1.16 -9.72
CA GLN A 42 -2.88 -0.46 -9.48
C GLN A 42 -2.88 0.29 -8.16
N MET A 43 -2.34 -0.36 -7.12
CA MET A 43 -2.23 0.26 -5.81
C MET A 43 -1.38 1.53 -5.87
N LEU A 44 -0.24 1.45 -6.55
CA LEU A 44 0.66 2.60 -6.67
C LEU A 44 0.00 3.75 -7.42
N MET A 45 -0.73 3.45 -8.48
CA MET A 45 -1.45 4.48 -9.23
C MET A 45 -2.49 5.17 -8.36
N THR A 46 -3.23 4.40 -7.56
CA THR A 46 -4.22 4.96 -6.64
C THR A 46 -3.56 5.81 -5.57
N LEU A 47 -2.43 5.35 -5.05
CA LEU A 47 -1.69 6.13 -4.05
C LEU A 47 -1.21 7.46 -4.61
N GLU A 48 -0.72 7.46 -5.83
CA GLU A 48 -0.27 8.69 -6.47
C GLU A 48 -1.42 9.68 -6.62
N ASP A 49 -2.59 9.19 -7.02
CA ASP A 49 -3.76 10.03 -7.17
C ASP A 49 -4.31 10.54 -5.85
N ASP A 50 -4.44 9.64 -4.87
CA ASP A 50 -5.09 9.99 -3.60
C ASP A 50 -4.21 10.87 -2.73
N PHE A 51 -2.90 10.68 -2.76
CA PHE A 51 -1.98 11.41 -1.89
C PHE A 51 -1.14 12.45 -2.64
N GLY A 52 -1.32 12.57 -3.95
CA GLY A 52 -0.61 13.55 -4.76
C GLY A 52 0.89 13.33 -4.79
N ILE A 53 1.33 12.08 -4.78
CA ILE A 53 2.75 11.74 -4.79
C ILE A 53 3.13 11.08 -6.11
N THR A 54 4.43 10.99 -6.35
CA THR A 54 4.97 10.26 -7.50
C THR A 54 5.90 9.18 -6.99
N VAL A 55 5.71 7.95 -7.47
CA VAL A 55 6.50 6.80 -7.04
C VAL A 55 7.41 6.37 -8.18
N SER A 56 8.73 6.38 -7.94
CA SER A 56 9.70 5.91 -8.93
C SER A 56 9.73 4.38 -8.97
N GLU A 57 10.33 3.83 -10.02
CA GLU A 57 10.49 2.39 -10.14
C GLU A 57 11.33 1.82 -8.99
N ASP A 58 12.37 2.54 -8.60
CA ASP A 58 13.21 2.11 -7.48
C ASP A 58 12.43 2.06 -6.19
N GLU A 59 11.62 3.08 -5.93
CA GLU A 59 10.78 3.11 -4.74
C GLU A 59 9.76 1.98 -4.77
N ALA A 60 9.14 1.76 -5.93
CA ALA A 60 8.15 0.70 -6.08
C ALA A 60 8.76 -0.68 -5.81
N SER A 61 9.98 -0.92 -6.27
CA SER A 61 10.63 -2.22 -6.08
C SER A 61 11.03 -2.48 -4.64
N ASN A 62 11.09 -1.43 -3.81
CA ASN A 62 11.43 -1.56 -2.40
C ASN A 62 10.21 -1.63 -1.48
N LEU A 63 9.00 -1.55 -2.05
CA LEU A 63 7.78 -1.63 -1.25
C LEU A 63 7.41 -3.08 -0.99
N HIS A 64 7.46 -3.48 0.27
CA HIS A 64 7.13 -4.84 0.67
C HIS A 64 6.01 -4.88 1.68
N THR A 65 6.02 -3.97 2.66
CA THR A 65 5.04 -3.96 3.74
C THR A 65 4.17 -2.71 3.69
N VAL A 66 3.09 -2.76 4.45
CA VAL A 66 2.21 -1.59 4.63
C VAL A 66 3.01 -0.42 5.21
N GLY A 67 3.93 -0.71 6.15
CA GLY A 67 4.80 0.31 6.71
C GLY A 67 5.66 1.01 5.67
N ASP A 68 6.15 0.24 4.69
CA ASP A 68 6.95 0.82 3.60
C ASP A 68 6.11 1.81 2.78
N ILE A 69 4.85 1.47 2.54
CA ILE A 69 3.93 2.34 1.81
C ILE A 69 3.72 3.64 2.59
N ILE A 70 3.48 3.53 3.89
CA ILE A 70 3.25 4.69 4.75
C ILE A 70 4.49 5.58 4.77
N ALA A 71 5.67 4.98 4.88
CA ALA A 71 6.92 5.73 4.88
C ALA A 71 7.11 6.51 3.57
N LEU A 72 6.74 5.92 2.46
CA LEU A 72 6.81 6.58 1.16
C LEU A 72 5.89 7.78 1.10
N ILE A 73 4.66 7.64 1.59
CA ILE A 73 3.69 8.74 1.60
C ILE A 73 4.16 9.89 2.47
N LYS A 74 4.82 9.58 3.58
CA LYS A 74 5.27 10.59 4.54
C LYS A 74 6.61 11.23 4.18
N SER A 75 7.32 10.66 3.25
CA SER A 75 8.66 11.17 2.89
C SER A 75 8.64 12.50 2.15
#